data_f7b8a148045cfd7331f83d850a976021
#
_entry.id   f7b8a148045cfd7331f83d850a976021
#
_cell.length_a   1.000
_cell.length_b   1.000
_cell.length_c   1.000
_cell.angle_alpha   90.00
_cell.angle_beta   90.00
_cell.angle_gamma   90.00
#
_symmetry.space_group_name_H-M   'P 1'
#
loop_
_entity.id
_entity.type
_entity.pdbx_description
1 polymer ?
#
loop_
_entity_poly.entity_id
_entity_poly.type
_entity_poly.pdbx_seq_one_letter_code
_entity_poly.pdbx_strand_id
1 'polypeptide(L)'
;MASKYSNALYVTENGTSDPRDLNRASYILSHAYAMLKAIESGLTPRGYFHWSINDNYEWPQGFKQKFGLFEVDLITKERKPRPSTKVFKEITSRNAINGDLLKLVVFSEKPPGELI
;
A
#
# COMPACT_ATOMS: atom_id res chain seq x y z
N MET A 1 -6.47 -17.59 -8.72
CA MET A 1 -7.52 -17.89 -7.71
C MET A 1 -8.76 -16.99 -7.88
N ALA A 2 -8.61 -15.69 -8.09
CA ALA A 2 -9.72 -14.74 -8.27
C ALA A 2 -10.63 -15.05 -9.47
N SER A 3 -10.12 -15.66 -10.55
CA SER A 3 -10.91 -16.02 -11.75
C SER A 3 -12.01 -17.06 -11.54
N LYS A 4 -12.02 -17.71 -10.36
CA LYS A 4 -13.06 -18.69 -9.99
C LYS A 4 -14.31 -18.06 -9.38
N TYR A 5 -14.27 -16.77 -9.09
CA TYR A 5 -15.34 -16.05 -8.40
C TYR A 5 -15.90 -14.97 -9.33
N SER A 6 -17.18 -15.06 -9.63
CA SER A 6 -17.90 -14.06 -10.44
C SER A 6 -18.37 -12.83 -9.67
N ASN A 7 -18.17 -12.84 -8.35
CA ASN A 7 -18.66 -11.78 -7.46
C ASN A 7 -17.65 -10.62 -7.36
N ALA A 8 -18.13 -9.49 -6.86
CA ALA A 8 -17.29 -8.34 -6.53
C ALA A 8 -16.19 -8.73 -5.54
N LEU A 9 -14.97 -8.26 -5.79
CA LEU A 9 -13.79 -8.54 -4.99
C LEU A 9 -13.38 -7.30 -4.20
N TYR A 10 -12.94 -7.50 -2.97
CA TYR A 10 -12.37 -6.44 -2.13
C TYR A 10 -11.01 -6.89 -1.61
N VAL A 11 -10.00 -6.04 -1.73
CA VAL A 11 -8.75 -6.20 -1.00
C VAL A 11 -8.96 -5.57 0.38
N THR A 12 -9.24 -6.41 1.37
CA THR A 12 -9.63 -5.96 2.71
C THR A 12 -8.47 -5.48 3.55
N GLU A 13 -7.27 -5.99 3.29
CA GLU A 13 -6.02 -5.54 3.91
C GLU A 13 -4.85 -5.75 2.96
N ASN A 14 -4.01 -4.73 2.82
CA ASN A 14 -2.74 -4.83 2.11
C ASN A 14 -1.77 -3.76 2.60
N GLY A 15 -0.60 -4.17 3.08
CA GLY A 15 0.38 -3.24 3.62
C GLY A 15 1.72 -3.90 3.91
N THR A 16 2.71 -3.09 4.23
CA THR A 16 4.06 -3.53 4.59
C THR A 16 4.58 -2.77 5.79
N SER A 17 5.32 -3.47 6.65
CA SER A 17 6.06 -2.82 7.74
C SER A 17 7.32 -2.18 7.18
N ASP A 18 7.39 -0.87 7.24
CA ASP A 18 8.51 -0.08 6.75
C ASP A 18 8.74 1.16 7.62
N PRO A 19 9.51 1.02 8.71
CA PRO A 19 9.73 2.10 9.67
C PRO A 19 10.33 3.36 9.08
N ARG A 20 11.15 3.21 8.02
CA ARG A 20 11.83 4.33 7.35
C ARG A 20 11.11 4.85 6.13
N ASP A 21 9.99 4.24 5.76
CA ASP A 21 9.18 4.61 4.59
C ASP A 21 9.94 4.61 3.25
N LEU A 22 10.91 3.71 3.09
CA LEU A 22 11.75 3.65 1.89
C LEU A 22 11.10 2.88 0.74
N ASN A 23 10.27 1.90 1.06
CA ASN A 23 9.69 0.97 0.08
C ASN A 23 8.15 1.04 0.01
N ARG A 24 7.49 1.66 0.99
CA ARG A 24 6.02 1.64 1.07
C ARG A 24 5.36 2.31 -0.13
N ALA A 25 5.91 3.41 -0.64
CA ALA A 25 5.41 4.06 -1.84
C ALA A 25 5.41 3.12 -3.06
N SER A 26 6.53 2.41 -3.29
CA SER A 26 6.66 1.40 -4.36
C SER A 26 5.71 0.23 -4.14
N TYR A 27 5.56 -0.22 -2.89
CA TYR A 27 4.64 -1.28 -2.52
C TYR A 27 3.20 -0.92 -2.86
N ILE A 28 2.74 0.25 -2.45
CA ILE A 28 1.38 0.75 -2.72
C ILE A 28 1.15 0.82 -4.23
N LEU A 29 2.09 1.44 -4.97
CA LEU A 29 1.96 1.62 -6.41
C LEU A 29 1.91 0.29 -7.15
N SER A 30 2.79 -0.67 -6.81
CA SER A 30 2.82 -1.98 -7.46
C SER A 30 1.53 -2.78 -7.24
N HIS A 31 0.95 -2.71 -6.03
CA HIS A 31 -0.31 -3.40 -5.75
C HIS A 31 -1.51 -2.70 -6.40
N ALA A 32 -1.53 -1.37 -6.45
CA ALA A 32 -2.53 -0.63 -7.21
C ALA A 32 -2.44 -0.95 -8.72
N TYR A 33 -1.24 -1.06 -9.26
CA TYR A 33 -1.02 -1.49 -10.64
C TYR A 33 -1.51 -2.92 -10.89
N ALA A 34 -1.25 -3.84 -9.97
CA ALA A 34 -1.75 -5.21 -10.06
C ALA A 34 -3.29 -5.25 -10.07
N MET A 35 -3.95 -4.39 -9.28
CA MET A 35 -5.42 -4.25 -9.34
C MET A 35 -5.89 -3.73 -10.70
N LEU A 36 -5.20 -2.73 -11.27
CA LEU A 36 -5.51 -2.23 -12.61
C LEU A 36 -5.42 -3.35 -13.65
N LYS A 37 -4.36 -4.16 -13.60
CA LYS A 37 -4.20 -5.33 -14.47
C LYS A 37 -5.29 -6.38 -14.27
N ALA A 38 -5.75 -6.57 -13.05
CA ALA A 38 -6.88 -7.45 -12.77
C ALA A 38 -8.18 -6.93 -13.42
N ILE A 39 -8.42 -5.62 -13.37
CA ILE A 39 -9.57 -4.97 -14.04
C ILE A 39 -9.47 -5.17 -15.55
N GLU A 40 -8.32 -4.93 -16.15
CA GLU A 40 -8.10 -5.14 -17.60
C GLU A 40 -8.32 -6.59 -18.02
N SER A 41 -8.09 -7.56 -17.13
CA SER A 41 -8.33 -8.98 -17.37
C SER A 41 -9.78 -9.44 -17.12
N GLY A 42 -10.68 -8.50 -16.81
CA GLY A 42 -12.12 -8.78 -16.62
C GLY A 42 -12.56 -9.10 -15.19
N LEU A 43 -11.64 -8.95 -14.20
CA LEU A 43 -12.02 -9.04 -12.78
C LEU A 43 -12.69 -7.74 -12.32
N THR A 44 -13.46 -7.82 -11.24
CA THR A 44 -14.22 -6.68 -10.70
C THR A 44 -13.80 -6.32 -9.28
N PRO A 45 -12.54 -5.88 -9.03
CA PRO A 45 -12.18 -5.33 -7.73
C PRO A 45 -12.97 -4.04 -7.48
N ARG A 46 -13.63 -3.99 -6.35
CA ARG A 46 -14.53 -2.90 -5.94
C ARG A 46 -13.95 -2.02 -4.85
N GLY A 47 -12.92 -2.49 -4.16
CA GLY A 47 -12.30 -1.73 -3.10
C GLY A 47 -10.94 -2.25 -2.70
N TYR A 48 -10.13 -1.33 -2.17
CA TYR A 48 -8.81 -1.60 -1.63
C TYR A 48 -8.64 -0.86 -0.31
N PHE A 49 -8.24 -1.57 0.72
CA PHE A 49 -7.98 -1.03 2.05
C PHE A 49 -6.51 -1.22 2.39
N HIS A 50 -5.81 -0.11 2.53
CA HIS A 50 -4.41 -0.16 2.96
C HIS A 50 -4.30 -0.49 4.45
N TRP A 51 -3.46 -1.44 4.81
CA TRP A 51 -3.06 -1.68 6.17
C TRP A 51 -1.71 -1.04 6.44
N SER A 52 -1.68 0.04 7.23
CA SER A 52 -2.78 0.70 7.92
C SER A 52 -2.66 2.22 7.80
N ILE A 53 -3.68 2.95 8.20
CA ILE A 53 -3.62 4.42 8.21
C ILE A 53 -2.63 4.91 9.25
N ASN A 54 -2.71 4.41 10.48
CA ASN A 54 -1.81 4.77 11.58
C ASN A 54 -0.99 3.58 12.03
N ASP A 55 0.21 3.83 12.57
CA ASP A 55 0.90 2.82 13.36
C ASP A 55 0.01 2.32 14.49
N ASN A 56 0.01 1.03 14.72
CA ASN A 56 -0.86 0.39 15.70
C ASN A 56 -0.16 -0.78 16.41
N TYR A 57 -0.88 -1.41 17.31
CA TYR A 57 -0.40 -2.56 18.06
C TYR A 57 -0.52 -3.84 17.22
N GLU A 58 0.63 -4.41 16.84
CA GLU A 58 0.71 -5.59 15.98
C GLU A 58 0.86 -6.87 16.82
N TRP A 59 -0.21 -7.25 17.53
CA TRP A 59 -0.28 -8.47 18.32
C TRP A 59 1.02 -8.74 19.13
N PRO A 60 1.69 -9.92 19.04
CA PRO A 60 2.90 -10.20 19.83
C PRO A 60 4.10 -9.31 19.46
N GLN A 61 4.07 -8.62 18.32
CA GLN A 61 5.12 -7.67 17.91
C GLN A 61 5.00 -6.31 18.60
N GLY A 62 3.86 -6.05 19.27
CA GLY A 62 3.61 -4.76 19.90
C GLY A 62 3.66 -3.61 18.91
N PHE A 63 4.32 -2.52 19.28
CA PHE A 63 4.51 -1.33 18.44
C PHE A 63 5.80 -1.33 17.62
N LYS A 64 6.50 -2.45 17.52
CA LYS A 64 7.75 -2.55 16.76
C LYS A 64 7.51 -2.44 15.26
N GLN A 65 6.46 -3.05 14.76
CA GLN A 65 6.09 -3.00 13.36
C GLN A 65 5.45 -1.65 13.02
N LYS A 66 5.80 -1.11 11.85
CA LYS A 66 5.36 0.21 11.39
C LYS A 66 4.65 0.11 10.05
N PHE A 67 3.37 -0.19 10.09
CA PHE A 67 2.52 -0.34 8.90
C PHE A 67 1.84 0.96 8.48
N GLY A 68 1.79 1.96 9.38
CA GLY A 68 1.00 3.16 9.18
C GLY A 68 1.49 4.04 8.03
N LEU A 69 0.55 4.63 7.29
CA LEU A 69 0.80 5.82 6.47
C LEU A 69 1.18 7.02 7.34
N PHE A 70 0.67 7.04 8.56
CA PHE A 70 1.01 8.02 9.59
C PHE A 70 1.80 7.34 10.71
N GLU A 71 2.93 7.94 11.04
CA GLU A 71 3.64 7.63 12.27
C GLU A 71 2.86 8.14 13.47
N VAL A 72 2.84 7.36 14.56
CA VAL A 72 2.19 7.74 15.81
C VAL A 72 3.23 7.86 16.91
N ASP A 73 3.34 9.04 17.49
CA ASP A 73 4.05 9.24 18.76
C ASP A 73 3.26 8.58 19.89
N LEU A 74 3.85 7.59 20.56
CA LEU A 74 3.12 6.82 21.57
C LEU A 74 2.87 7.60 22.87
N ILE A 75 3.60 8.69 23.09
CA ILE A 75 3.46 9.56 24.28
C ILE A 75 2.44 10.64 24.00
N THR A 76 2.69 11.46 22.97
CA THR A 76 1.85 12.63 22.66
C THR A 76 0.60 12.26 21.84
N LYS A 77 0.59 11.07 21.21
CA LYS A 77 -0.45 10.60 20.27
C LYS A 77 -0.54 11.43 18.99
N GLU A 78 0.46 12.29 18.76
CA GLU A 78 0.56 13.03 17.51
C GLU A 78 0.74 12.07 16.33
N ARG A 79 0.12 12.41 15.19
CA ARG A 79 0.20 11.67 13.94
C ARG A 79 0.93 12.49 12.89
N LYS A 80 2.01 11.92 12.34
CA LYS A 80 2.82 12.58 11.31
C LYS A 80 2.73 11.78 10.01
N PRO A 81 2.32 12.41 8.88
CA PRO A 81 2.26 11.70 7.61
C PRO A 81 3.64 11.28 7.14
N ARG A 82 3.79 10.04 6.71
CA ARG A 82 4.98 9.57 6.02
C ARG A 82 4.95 9.99 4.55
N PRO A 83 6.10 10.09 3.85
CA PRO A 83 6.16 10.43 2.43
C PRO A 83 5.27 9.59 1.52
N SER A 84 5.15 8.29 1.79
CA SER A 84 4.28 7.37 1.05
C SER A 84 2.79 7.74 1.06
N THR A 85 2.34 8.52 2.05
CA THR A 85 0.97 9.04 2.11
C THR A 85 0.59 9.83 0.86
N LYS A 86 1.55 10.52 0.25
CA LYS A 86 1.33 11.28 -1.00
C LYS A 86 0.93 10.38 -2.15
N VAL A 87 1.60 9.23 -2.30
CA VAL A 87 1.28 8.25 -3.35
C VAL A 87 -0.12 7.70 -3.15
N PHE A 88 -0.46 7.28 -1.93
CA PHE A 88 -1.80 6.77 -1.63
C PHE A 88 -2.88 7.82 -1.88
N LYS A 89 -2.66 9.06 -1.45
CA LYS A 89 -3.56 10.19 -1.68
C LYS A 89 -3.79 10.45 -3.17
N GLU A 90 -2.73 10.48 -3.97
CA GLU A 90 -2.86 10.70 -5.42
C GLU A 90 -3.68 9.62 -6.10
N ILE A 91 -3.41 8.34 -5.80
CA ILE A 91 -4.17 7.22 -6.36
C ILE A 91 -5.64 7.32 -5.96
N THR A 92 -5.93 7.54 -4.68
CA THR A 92 -7.32 7.55 -4.17
C THR A 92 -8.11 8.77 -4.61
N SER A 93 -7.49 9.94 -4.71
CA SER A 93 -8.17 11.17 -5.12
C SER A 93 -8.47 11.21 -6.63
N ARG A 94 -7.63 10.58 -7.44
CA ARG A 94 -7.79 10.54 -8.90
C ARG A 94 -8.43 9.25 -9.41
N ASN A 95 -8.52 8.25 -8.57
CA ASN A 95 -8.90 6.88 -8.95
C ASN A 95 -8.12 6.39 -10.19
N ALA A 96 -6.83 6.71 -10.23
CA ALA A 96 -5.96 6.45 -11.37
C ALA A 96 -4.48 6.39 -10.93
N ILE A 97 -3.69 5.69 -11.74
CA ILE A 97 -2.23 5.73 -11.67
C ILE A 97 -1.75 6.57 -12.85
N ASN A 98 -1.05 7.66 -12.58
CA ASN A 98 -0.48 8.53 -13.60
C ASN A 98 1.05 8.46 -13.64
N GLY A 99 1.66 8.94 -14.73
CA GLY A 99 3.11 8.92 -14.93
C GLY A 99 3.90 9.73 -13.89
N ASP A 100 3.28 10.71 -13.23
CA ASP A 100 3.94 11.51 -12.20
C ASP A 100 4.14 10.73 -10.90
N LEU A 101 3.27 9.77 -10.63
CA LEU A 101 3.46 8.84 -9.51
C LEU A 101 4.72 8.00 -9.66
N LEU A 102 5.07 7.64 -10.89
CA LEU A 102 6.29 6.87 -11.16
C LEU A 102 7.56 7.65 -10.80
N LYS A 103 7.52 8.98 -10.83
CA LYS A 103 8.63 9.84 -10.41
C LYS A 103 8.81 9.90 -8.90
N LEU A 104 7.75 9.62 -8.14
CA LEU A 104 7.77 9.57 -6.67
C LEU A 104 8.29 8.25 -6.13
N VAL A 105 8.40 7.25 -6.99
CA VAL A 105 8.80 5.89 -6.64
C VAL A 105 10.16 5.62 -7.27
N VAL A 106 11.17 5.49 -6.44
CA VAL A 106 12.45 4.93 -6.88
C VAL A 106 12.23 3.43 -7.03
N PHE A 107 12.09 2.96 -8.25
CA PHE A 107 12.17 1.53 -8.52
C PHE A 107 13.58 1.09 -8.16
N SER A 108 13.74 0.40 -7.03
CA SER A 108 14.95 -0.38 -6.82
C SER A 108 14.94 -1.46 -7.91
N GLU A 109 15.87 -1.37 -8.84
CA GLU A 109 16.11 -2.41 -9.84
C GLU A 109 16.64 -3.66 -9.12
N LYS A 110 15.75 -4.40 -8.47
CA LYS A 110 16.00 -5.81 -8.19
C LYS A 110 15.20 -6.62 -9.18
N PRO A 111 15.86 -7.47 -9.96
CA PRO A 111 15.15 -8.36 -10.87
C PRO A 111 14.16 -9.24 -10.10
N PRO A 112 12.99 -9.58 -10.68
CA PRO A 112 12.06 -10.50 -10.05
C PRO A 112 12.75 -11.88 -9.94
N GLY A 113 13.11 -12.28 -8.73
CA GLY A 113 13.73 -13.60 -8.51
C GLY A 113 14.44 -13.79 -7.17
N GLU A 114 14.67 -12.73 -6.38
CA GLU A 114 15.24 -12.88 -5.04
C GLU A 114 14.24 -12.45 -3.97
N LEU A 115 13.27 -13.34 -3.75
CA LEU A 115 12.55 -13.43 -2.48
C LEU A 115 13.39 -14.29 -1.54
N ILE A 116 14.04 -13.67 -0.60
CA ILE A 116 14.50 -14.35 0.61
C ILE A 116 13.60 -13.95 1.74
#